data_e11ec244b234873544aaa92fd1187431
#
_entry.id   e11ec244b234873544aaa92fd1187431
#
_cell.length_a   1.000
_cell.length_b   1.000
_cell.length_c   1.000
_cell.angle_alpha   90.00
_cell.angle_beta   90.00
_cell.angle_gamma   90.00
#
_symmetry.space_group_name_H-M   'P 1'
#
loop_
_entity.id
_entity.type
_entity.pdbx_description
1 polymer ?
#
loop_
_entity_poly.entity_id
_entity_poly.type
_entity_poly.pdbx_seq_one_letter_code
_entity_poly.pdbx_strand_id
1 'polypeptide(L)'
;MDKEGLSFNAVYADGSYGKITLGKLINKGGASGKIYLVEGRKDCVVKIFHNTEKSATNRKKLQAMLLNKPNFQPVNVNGKEFIQIAWPEALLDDEKGFCVGYMMPLINMEEAVSLDHLMQKAVRKRLGLSEKYAFRVFAAYNVASMVAALHKCGHYIIDLKPSNLYVYKENMLVAIVDCDGFSIKGDRNRYPAEFVSDEYIYPEGMSLSCEDMGEEQDKFALAVMIFKLLNNGIHPFSGAPKDVNAEMLTIQTRIEQYHYAYGLWPDKYQYPHPYTIHEYFSKETLEFFERAFTKGCQRPSAAEWQEHLWKLMHGLKQCKANPNHVYFTSKGCGLCSIEDKFSKDLSSIRRQKLTPEKIRGIEISRLAPEKVQEEKEQKHAHDIKMQRIFLAAVSGYMIFFAALFKMLEPIKQSISEQGIGLQFSAILIILMLIYKALKKFSGEIALLKNKMVVEGLLIYAFIWMLVTMVALNDLPRNLFELAP
;
A
#
# COMPACT_ATOMS: atom_id res chain seq x y z
N MET A 1 5.71 21.12 -13.53
CA MET A 1 6.76 21.29 -14.55
C MET A 1 7.76 20.17 -14.41
N ASP A 2 8.34 19.71 -15.50
CA ASP A 2 9.47 18.81 -15.49
C ASP A 2 10.71 19.58 -15.04
N LYS A 3 11.56 18.93 -14.23
CA LYS A 3 12.76 19.55 -13.65
C LYS A 3 14.05 19.05 -14.33
N GLU A 4 13.94 18.35 -15.47
CA GLU A 4 15.07 17.88 -16.28
C GLU A 4 15.98 19.06 -16.67
N GLY A 5 17.30 18.88 -16.55
CA GLY A 5 18.31 19.91 -16.78
C GLY A 5 18.53 20.89 -15.62
N LEU A 6 17.69 20.87 -14.56
CA LEU A 6 17.94 21.71 -13.39
C LEU A 6 19.07 21.13 -12.53
N SER A 7 19.86 22.04 -11.94
CA SER A 7 20.95 21.68 -11.04
C SER A 7 20.62 22.00 -9.60
N PHE A 8 21.09 21.14 -8.68
CA PHE A 8 20.92 21.26 -7.23
C PHE A 8 22.25 21.05 -6.51
N ASN A 9 22.35 21.57 -5.29
CA ASN A 9 23.51 21.37 -4.43
C ASN A 9 23.31 20.05 -3.65
N ALA A 10 24.22 19.10 -3.86
CA ALA A 10 24.27 17.86 -3.08
C ALA A 10 25.12 18.06 -1.83
N VAL A 11 24.61 17.64 -0.67
CA VAL A 11 25.30 17.68 0.62
C VAL A 11 25.49 16.25 1.11
N TYR A 12 26.71 15.80 1.23
CA TYR A 12 27.10 14.45 1.64
C TYR A 12 27.22 14.32 3.16
N ALA A 13 27.33 13.06 3.65
CA ALA A 13 27.42 12.77 5.09
C ALA A 13 28.65 13.39 5.76
N ASP A 14 29.77 13.53 5.05
CA ASP A 14 31.01 14.15 5.50
C ASP A 14 31.01 15.69 5.47
N GLY A 15 29.88 16.27 5.08
CA GLY A 15 29.72 17.73 4.91
C GLY A 15 30.28 18.28 3.61
N SER A 16 30.81 17.45 2.72
CA SER A 16 31.23 17.90 1.39
C SER A 16 30.02 18.31 0.51
N TYR A 17 30.29 19.13 -0.49
CA TYR A 17 29.28 19.65 -1.42
C TYR A 17 29.63 19.25 -2.84
N GLY A 18 28.58 18.96 -3.63
CA GLY A 18 28.67 18.70 -5.06
C GLY A 18 27.52 19.35 -5.81
N LYS A 19 27.66 19.54 -7.11
CA LYS A 19 26.55 19.97 -7.98
C LYS A 19 26.02 18.79 -8.75
N ILE A 20 24.71 18.59 -8.74
CA ILE A 20 24.03 17.50 -9.44
C ILE A 20 23.02 18.11 -10.41
N THR A 21 23.06 17.68 -11.67
CA THR A 21 22.10 18.06 -12.71
C THR A 21 21.14 16.89 -12.95
N LEU A 22 19.85 17.18 -12.96
CA LEU A 22 18.80 16.20 -13.22
C LEU A 22 18.77 15.82 -14.69
N GLY A 23 18.87 14.55 -14.97
CA GLY A 23 18.61 13.96 -16.27
C GLY A 23 17.15 13.58 -16.44
N LYS A 24 16.89 12.58 -17.27
CA LYS A 24 15.55 12.12 -17.64
C LYS A 24 14.72 11.66 -16.43
N LEU A 25 13.45 12.06 -16.41
CA LEU A 25 12.45 11.57 -15.47
C LEU A 25 12.14 10.09 -15.75
N ILE A 26 12.31 9.21 -14.75
CA ILE A 26 12.07 7.75 -14.88
C ILE A 26 10.82 7.28 -14.18
N ASN A 27 10.33 8.01 -13.16
CA ASN A 27 9.08 7.66 -12.46
C ASN A 27 8.20 8.89 -12.28
N LYS A 28 6.99 8.85 -12.87
CA LYS A 28 5.99 9.92 -12.78
C LYS A 28 4.96 9.73 -11.64
N GLY A 29 4.88 8.52 -11.07
CA GLY A 29 3.75 8.08 -10.25
C GLY A 29 4.04 7.84 -8.77
N GLY A 30 5.18 8.27 -8.22
CA GLY A 30 5.47 8.12 -6.79
C GLY A 30 4.61 9.06 -5.93
N ALA A 31 4.08 8.57 -4.79
CA ALA A 31 3.23 9.37 -3.90
C ALA A 31 3.98 10.56 -3.26
N SER A 32 5.26 10.38 -2.91
CA SER A 32 6.06 11.37 -2.18
C SER A 32 7.00 12.21 -3.07
N GLY A 33 7.29 11.77 -4.31
CA GLY A 33 8.22 12.48 -5.17
C GLY A 33 8.40 11.88 -6.56
N LYS A 34 9.17 12.57 -7.40
CA LYS A 34 9.57 12.16 -8.75
C LYS A 34 11.01 11.69 -8.75
N ILE A 35 11.32 10.64 -9.52
CA ILE A 35 12.68 10.08 -9.62
C ILE A 35 13.27 10.43 -10.98
N TYR A 36 14.48 11.00 -10.93
CA TYR A 36 15.27 11.44 -12.09
C TYR A 36 16.61 10.71 -12.14
N LEU A 37 17.07 10.42 -13.33
CA LEU A 37 18.49 10.07 -13.56
C LEU A 37 19.36 11.27 -13.19
N VAL A 38 20.66 11.01 -12.98
CA VAL A 38 21.67 12.05 -12.78
C VAL A 38 22.52 12.17 -14.06
N GLU A 39 22.69 13.38 -14.57
CA GLU A 39 23.54 13.60 -15.75
C GLU A 39 24.99 13.18 -15.46
N GLY A 40 25.56 12.44 -16.40
CA GLY A 40 26.95 11.94 -16.27
C GLY A 40 27.15 10.78 -15.28
N ARG A 41 26.09 10.32 -14.58
CA ARG A 41 26.17 9.21 -13.63
C ARG A 41 25.14 8.13 -13.98
N LYS A 42 25.56 6.85 -13.86
CA LYS A 42 24.72 5.67 -14.14
C LYS A 42 24.41 4.82 -12.91
N ASP A 43 25.04 5.14 -11.79
CA ASP A 43 25.02 4.40 -10.54
C ASP A 43 23.99 4.91 -9.55
N CYS A 44 23.43 6.10 -9.76
CA CYS A 44 22.53 6.76 -8.83
C CYS A 44 21.36 7.45 -9.50
N VAL A 45 20.35 7.74 -8.70
CA VAL A 45 19.15 8.51 -9.05
C VAL A 45 18.85 9.55 -7.98
N VAL A 46 17.98 10.48 -8.33
CA VAL A 46 17.52 11.53 -7.41
C VAL A 46 16.02 11.43 -7.25
N LYS A 47 15.56 11.46 -6.01
CA LYS A 47 14.14 11.67 -5.66
C LYS A 47 13.91 13.12 -5.29
N ILE A 48 13.04 13.82 -6.04
CA ILE A 48 12.61 15.19 -5.75
C ILE A 48 11.21 15.16 -5.17
N PHE A 49 11.03 15.71 -3.98
CA PHE A 49 9.74 15.73 -3.27
C PHE A 49 8.68 16.56 -4.00
N HIS A 50 7.43 16.10 -3.93
CA HIS A 50 6.28 16.86 -4.44
C HIS A 50 5.98 18.09 -3.58
N ASN A 51 6.05 17.94 -2.26
CA ASN A 51 5.78 18.99 -1.30
C ASN A 51 7.08 19.44 -0.62
N THR A 52 7.39 20.70 -0.74
CA THR A 52 8.55 21.36 -0.11
C THR A 52 8.22 22.03 1.24
N GLU A 53 6.94 22.07 1.65
CA GLU A 53 6.53 22.65 2.94
C GLU A 53 7.18 21.93 4.13
N LYS A 54 7.41 20.63 4.00
CA LYS A 54 8.11 19.79 5.00
C LYS A 54 9.64 19.82 4.87
N SER A 55 10.22 20.74 4.09
CA SER A 55 11.66 20.79 3.79
C SER A 55 12.55 20.67 5.05
N ALA A 56 12.26 21.41 6.10
CA ALA A 56 13.06 21.40 7.33
C ALA A 56 12.98 20.03 8.07
N THR A 57 11.81 19.40 8.11
CA THR A 57 11.62 18.08 8.74
C THR A 57 12.29 16.99 7.90
N ASN A 58 12.08 17.00 6.58
CA ASN A 58 12.70 16.09 5.64
C ASN A 58 14.23 16.18 5.71
N ARG A 59 14.78 17.40 5.78
CA ARG A 59 16.22 17.62 5.97
C ARG A 59 16.76 16.91 7.20
N LYS A 60 16.13 17.11 8.37
CA LYS A 60 16.56 16.48 9.62
C LYS A 60 16.50 14.97 9.56
N LYS A 61 15.40 14.40 8.99
CA LYS A 61 15.25 12.96 8.80
C LYS A 61 16.35 12.40 7.90
N LEU A 62 16.56 13.00 6.74
CA LEU A 62 17.58 12.57 5.78
C LEU A 62 19.00 12.73 6.36
N GLN A 63 19.29 13.78 7.12
CA GLN A 63 20.57 13.91 7.85
C GLN A 63 20.77 12.76 8.83
N ALA A 64 19.74 12.39 9.61
CA ALA A 64 19.82 11.26 10.50
C ALA A 64 20.07 9.94 9.72
N MET A 65 19.46 9.79 8.52
CA MET A 65 19.71 8.64 7.65
C MET A 65 21.15 8.58 7.15
N LEU A 66 21.70 9.72 6.73
CA LEU A 66 23.11 9.79 6.27
C LEU A 66 24.08 9.41 7.38
N LEU A 67 23.85 9.90 8.60
CA LEU A 67 24.72 9.65 9.78
C LEU A 67 24.59 8.23 10.32
N ASN A 68 23.40 7.62 10.21
CA ASN A 68 23.10 6.28 10.74
C ASN A 68 22.83 5.29 9.60
N LYS A 69 23.61 5.35 8.53
CA LYS A 69 23.49 4.45 7.38
C LYS A 69 23.68 2.99 7.82
N PRO A 70 22.73 2.08 7.52
CA PRO A 70 22.92 0.65 7.73
C PRO A 70 24.10 0.13 6.92
N ASN A 71 24.85 -0.79 7.49
CA ASN A 71 26.03 -1.37 6.80
C ASN A 71 25.60 -2.43 5.78
N PHE A 72 24.98 -1.97 4.69
CA PHE A 72 24.71 -2.80 3.51
C PHE A 72 25.79 -2.53 2.47
N GLN A 73 26.63 -3.52 2.23
CA GLN A 73 27.55 -3.48 1.10
C GLN A 73 26.87 -4.11 -0.12
N PRO A 74 27.11 -3.62 -1.33
CA PRO A 74 26.67 -4.31 -2.54
C PRO A 74 27.13 -5.76 -2.54
N VAL A 75 26.26 -6.67 -2.92
CA VAL A 75 26.61 -8.09 -3.03
C VAL A 75 27.24 -8.34 -4.39
N ASN A 76 28.48 -8.80 -4.40
CA ASN A 76 29.16 -9.17 -5.65
C ASN A 76 28.86 -10.63 -6.00
N VAL A 77 28.25 -10.83 -7.18
CA VAL A 77 28.01 -12.16 -7.76
C VAL A 77 28.67 -12.20 -9.14
N ASN A 78 29.68 -13.04 -9.31
CA ASN A 78 30.40 -13.21 -10.58
C ASN A 78 30.96 -11.90 -11.17
N GLY A 79 31.44 -10.98 -10.32
CA GLY A 79 32.01 -9.70 -10.74
C GLY A 79 30.98 -8.59 -10.98
N LYS A 80 29.69 -8.86 -10.79
CA LYS A 80 28.62 -7.87 -10.86
C LYS A 80 28.09 -7.53 -9.46
N GLU A 81 27.96 -6.24 -9.18
CA GLU A 81 27.44 -5.75 -7.92
C GLU A 81 25.92 -5.55 -7.95
N PHE A 82 25.27 -5.96 -6.87
CA PHE A 82 23.84 -5.86 -6.67
C PHE A 82 23.54 -5.00 -5.45
N ILE A 83 22.85 -3.88 -5.68
CA ILE A 83 22.43 -2.95 -4.62
C ILE A 83 21.23 -3.54 -3.89
N GLN A 84 21.32 -3.67 -2.56
CA GLN A 84 20.25 -4.22 -1.75
C GLN A 84 19.33 -3.18 -1.10
N ILE A 85 19.73 -1.90 -1.09
CA ILE A 85 18.94 -0.84 -0.47
C ILE A 85 19.13 0.49 -1.19
N ALA A 86 18.05 1.18 -1.53
CA ALA A 86 18.08 2.53 -2.09
C ALA A 86 18.14 3.58 -0.95
N TRP A 87 19.21 3.52 -0.15
CA TRP A 87 19.41 4.42 0.99
C TRP A 87 19.94 5.78 0.53
N PRO A 88 19.49 6.91 1.14
CA PRO A 88 20.01 8.23 0.83
C PRO A 88 21.53 8.31 0.98
N GLU A 89 22.20 8.94 0.00
CA GLU A 89 23.65 9.15 -0.03
C GLU A 89 24.05 10.62 0.02
N ALA A 90 23.15 11.52 -0.42
CA ALA A 90 23.30 12.96 -0.31
C ALA A 90 21.94 13.64 -0.24
N LEU A 91 21.84 14.75 0.49
CA LEU A 91 20.72 15.67 0.43
C LEU A 91 20.81 16.53 -0.82
N LEU A 92 19.68 17.01 -1.32
CA LEU A 92 19.65 18.00 -2.40
C LEU A 92 18.99 19.27 -1.91
N ASP A 93 19.73 20.36 -2.01
CA ASP A 93 19.28 21.70 -1.68
C ASP A 93 19.07 22.52 -2.95
N ASP A 94 18.04 23.35 -2.97
CA ASP A 94 17.85 24.38 -3.98
C ASP A 94 18.81 25.58 -3.74
N GLU A 95 18.76 26.58 -4.62
CA GLU A 95 19.60 27.79 -4.52
C GLU A 95 19.35 28.59 -3.22
N LYS A 96 18.20 28.42 -2.58
CA LYS A 96 17.82 29.07 -1.33
C LYS A 96 18.19 28.24 -0.08
N GLY A 97 18.77 27.06 -0.27
CA GLY A 97 19.14 26.16 0.81
C GLY A 97 17.98 25.30 1.38
N PHE A 98 16.84 25.25 0.70
CA PHE A 98 15.75 24.35 1.08
C PHE A 98 16.03 22.94 0.56
N CYS A 99 15.85 21.94 1.44
CA CYS A 99 15.97 20.54 1.06
C CYS A 99 14.77 20.13 0.17
N VAL A 100 15.06 19.81 -1.07
CA VAL A 100 14.06 19.48 -2.11
C VAL A 100 14.03 18.00 -2.45
N GLY A 101 15.00 17.21 -1.97
CA GLY A 101 15.10 15.80 -2.26
C GLY A 101 16.41 15.18 -1.80
N TYR A 102 16.73 14.02 -2.37
CA TYR A 102 17.97 13.30 -2.05
C TYR A 102 18.44 12.41 -3.21
N MET A 103 19.71 12.09 -3.20
CA MET A 103 20.35 11.13 -4.11
C MET A 103 20.44 9.76 -3.43
N MET A 104 20.25 8.70 -4.20
CA MET A 104 20.30 7.31 -3.77
C MET A 104 20.85 6.39 -4.88
N PRO A 105 21.35 5.19 -4.56
CA PRO A 105 21.76 4.21 -5.56
C PRO A 105 20.62 3.84 -6.51
N LEU A 106 20.95 3.65 -7.79
CA LEU A 106 20.01 3.16 -8.81
C LEU A 106 19.82 1.65 -8.68
N ILE A 107 18.59 1.21 -8.45
CA ILE A 107 18.20 -0.19 -8.63
C ILE A 107 17.67 -0.34 -10.07
N ASN A 108 18.36 -1.18 -10.86
CA ASN A 108 17.99 -1.37 -12.27
C ASN A 108 16.68 -2.19 -12.40
N MET A 109 15.59 -1.52 -12.73
CA MET A 109 14.25 -2.11 -12.87
C MET A 109 14.11 -3.03 -14.11
N GLU A 110 15.06 -3.01 -15.04
CA GLU A 110 15.12 -3.99 -16.13
C GLU A 110 15.61 -5.36 -15.64
N GLU A 111 16.46 -5.36 -14.61
CA GLU A 111 17.04 -6.56 -14.01
C GLU A 111 16.26 -7.06 -12.79
N ALA A 112 15.43 -6.22 -12.19
CA ALA A 112 14.66 -6.52 -10.99
C ALA A 112 13.15 -6.44 -11.25
N VAL A 113 12.37 -7.17 -10.45
CA VAL A 113 10.91 -7.15 -10.46
C VAL A 113 10.39 -7.02 -9.05
N SER A 114 9.18 -6.47 -8.86
CA SER A 114 8.54 -6.44 -7.55
C SER A 114 8.44 -7.84 -6.95
N LEU A 115 8.68 -7.97 -5.65
CA LEU A 115 8.58 -9.23 -4.90
C LEU A 115 7.20 -9.89 -5.04
N ASP A 116 6.14 -9.10 -5.22
CA ASP A 116 4.78 -9.61 -5.45
C ASP A 116 4.70 -10.51 -6.70
N HIS A 117 5.48 -10.19 -7.74
CA HIS A 117 5.57 -10.99 -8.96
C HIS A 117 6.16 -12.38 -8.70
N LEU A 118 7.05 -12.52 -7.71
CA LEU A 118 7.61 -13.81 -7.32
C LEU A 118 6.59 -14.70 -6.60
N MET A 119 5.62 -14.13 -5.93
CA MET A 119 4.59 -14.87 -5.18
C MET A 119 3.57 -15.56 -6.09
N GLN A 120 3.28 -14.99 -7.27
CA GLN A 120 2.20 -15.43 -8.17
C GLN A 120 2.71 -16.31 -9.32
N LYS A 121 2.27 -17.59 -9.37
CA LYS A 121 2.73 -18.56 -10.40
C LYS A 121 2.51 -18.08 -11.84
N ALA A 122 1.34 -17.49 -12.12
CA ALA A 122 1.03 -17.01 -13.47
C ALA A 122 1.93 -15.84 -13.89
N VAL A 123 2.26 -14.95 -12.93
CA VAL A 123 3.14 -13.80 -13.18
C VAL A 123 4.58 -14.25 -13.36
N ARG A 124 5.07 -15.20 -12.54
CA ARG A 124 6.42 -15.77 -12.72
C ARG A 124 6.59 -16.34 -14.12
N LYS A 125 5.63 -17.16 -14.59
CA LYS A 125 5.67 -17.73 -15.96
C LYS A 125 5.71 -16.64 -17.04
N ARG A 126 4.85 -15.62 -16.94
CA ARG A 126 4.79 -14.51 -17.90
C ARG A 126 6.10 -13.72 -17.98
N LEU A 127 6.74 -13.51 -16.84
CA LEU A 127 7.99 -12.74 -16.73
C LEU A 127 9.26 -13.60 -16.90
N GLY A 128 9.13 -14.89 -17.16
CA GLY A 128 10.27 -15.81 -17.29
C GLY A 128 11.08 -15.98 -15.99
N LEU A 129 10.45 -15.74 -14.83
CA LEU A 129 11.10 -15.93 -13.53
C LEU A 129 11.20 -17.41 -13.20
N SER A 130 12.21 -17.76 -12.41
CA SER A 130 12.42 -19.14 -11.99
C SER A 130 11.22 -19.71 -11.23
N GLU A 131 10.77 -20.90 -11.61
CA GLU A 131 9.75 -21.66 -10.91
C GLU A 131 10.30 -22.47 -9.71
N LYS A 132 11.64 -22.50 -9.52
CA LYS A 132 12.27 -23.22 -8.40
C LYS A 132 11.78 -22.67 -7.06
N TYR A 133 11.17 -23.54 -6.27
CA TYR A 133 10.64 -23.15 -4.96
C TYR A 133 11.73 -22.67 -4.00
N ALA A 134 12.93 -23.25 -4.08
CA ALA A 134 14.07 -22.84 -3.27
C ALA A 134 14.38 -21.34 -3.38
N PHE A 135 14.15 -20.72 -4.54
CA PHE A 135 14.37 -19.27 -4.73
C PHE A 135 13.39 -18.42 -3.91
N ARG A 136 12.16 -18.90 -3.67
CA ARG A 136 11.22 -18.21 -2.79
C ARG A 136 11.67 -18.28 -1.33
N VAL A 137 12.22 -19.41 -0.91
CA VAL A 137 12.82 -19.58 0.44
C VAL A 137 14.04 -18.66 0.58
N PHE A 138 14.89 -18.59 -0.44
CA PHE A 138 16.06 -17.70 -0.48
C PHE A 138 15.65 -16.22 -0.46
N ALA A 139 14.63 -15.82 -1.21
CA ALA A 139 14.09 -14.46 -1.14
C ALA A 139 13.56 -14.13 0.26
N ALA A 140 12.85 -15.06 0.93
CA ALA A 140 12.40 -14.88 2.30
C ALA A 140 13.57 -14.68 3.28
N TYR A 141 14.65 -15.46 3.14
CA TYR A 141 15.88 -15.29 3.91
C TYR A 141 16.51 -13.91 3.68
N ASN A 142 16.61 -13.45 2.44
CA ASN A 142 17.16 -12.14 2.13
C ASN A 142 16.32 -11.01 2.74
N VAL A 143 14.99 -11.08 2.63
CA VAL A 143 14.10 -10.09 3.27
C VAL A 143 14.32 -10.05 4.79
N ALA A 144 14.31 -11.22 5.45
CA ALA A 144 14.56 -11.31 6.90
C ALA A 144 15.92 -10.75 7.29
N SER A 145 16.98 -11.05 6.50
CA SER A 145 18.35 -10.55 6.74
C SER A 145 18.42 -9.03 6.66
N MET A 146 17.73 -8.43 5.70
CA MET A 146 17.72 -6.97 5.51
C MET A 146 16.95 -6.27 6.62
N VAL A 147 15.78 -6.81 7.00
CA VAL A 147 15.00 -6.27 8.13
C VAL A 147 15.80 -6.39 9.43
N ALA A 148 16.48 -7.53 9.68
CA ALA A 148 17.32 -7.70 10.86
C ALA A 148 18.46 -6.68 10.93
N ALA A 149 19.09 -6.37 9.79
CA ALA A 149 20.15 -5.37 9.73
C ALA A 149 19.62 -3.94 10.00
N LEU A 150 18.44 -3.59 9.50
CA LEU A 150 17.76 -2.31 9.78
C LEU A 150 17.40 -2.20 11.28
N HIS A 151 16.82 -3.25 11.86
CA HIS A 151 16.45 -3.30 13.27
C HIS A 151 17.67 -3.17 14.18
N LYS A 152 18.82 -3.76 13.81
CA LYS A 152 20.08 -3.59 14.54
C LYS A 152 20.53 -2.14 14.60
N CYS A 153 20.24 -1.33 13.56
CA CYS A 153 20.50 0.12 13.57
C CYS A 153 19.37 0.92 14.25
N GLY A 154 18.29 0.25 14.67
CA GLY A 154 17.11 0.88 15.27
C GLY A 154 16.21 1.59 14.28
N HIS A 155 16.32 1.26 12.98
CA HIS A 155 15.40 1.73 11.94
C HIS A 155 14.28 0.72 11.72
N TYR A 156 13.06 1.20 11.47
CA TYR A 156 11.87 0.36 11.22
C TYR A 156 11.24 0.76 9.89
N ILE A 157 10.80 -0.23 9.10
CA ILE A 157 10.25 0.01 7.76
C ILE A 157 8.81 0.53 7.85
N ILE A 158 8.01 -0.01 8.77
CA ILE A 158 6.60 0.24 9.04
C ILE A 158 5.71 -0.17 7.87
N ASP A 159 5.92 0.37 6.66
CA ASP A 159 5.18 -0.02 5.45
C ASP A 159 5.89 -1.14 4.68
N LEU A 160 6.26 -2.21 5.39
CA LEU A 160 6.89 -3.39 4.81
C LEU A 160 5.87 -4.19 3.99
N LYS A 161 5.95 -4.05 2.68
CA LYS A 161 5.06 -4.72 1.71
C LYS A 161 5.78 -5.13 0.44
N PRO A 162 5.25 -6.08 -0.35
CA PRO A 162 5.94 -6.60 -1.53
C PRO A 162 6.26 -5.56 -2.60
N SER A 163 5.46 -4.49 -2.73
CA SER A 163 5.69 -3.43 -3.71
C SER A 163 6.91 -2.55 -3.40
N ASN A 164 7.36 -2.51 -2.12
CA ASN A 164 8.56 -1.78 -1.70
C ASN A 164 9.82 -2.64 -1.74
N LEU A 165 9.70 -3.88 -2.23
CA LEU A 165 10.78 -4.84 -2.36
C LEU A 165 10.91 -5.31 -3.81
N TYR A 166 12.11 -5.34 -4.31
CA TYR A 166 12.45 -5.82 -5.64
C TYR A 166 13.36 -7.02 -5.57
N VAL A 167 13.19 -7.95 -6.51
CA VAL A 167 13.99 -9.18 -6.62
C VAL A 167 14.74 -9.15 -7.93
N TYR A 168 16.06 -9.29 -7.89
CA TYR A 168 16.87 -9.44 -9.08
C TYR A 168 16.61 -10.80 -9.73
N LYS A 169 16.27 -10.80 -11.04
CA LYS A 169 15.84 -11.98 -11.79
C LYS A 169 16.89 -13.07 -11.86
N GLU A 170 18.16 -12.66 -11.86
CA GLU A 170 19.31 -13.54 -12.05
C GLU A 170 19.61 -14.39 -10.80
N ASN A 171 19.56 -13.81 -9.63
CA ASN A 171 20.09 -14.41 -8.39
C ASN A 171 19.12 -14.39 -7.21
N MET A 172 17.92 -13.80 -7.38
CA MET A 172 16.90 -13.66 -6.32
C MET A 172 17.36 -12.84 -5.10
N LEU A 173 18.43 -12.05 -5.20
CA LEU A 173 18.74 -11.05 -4.19
C LEU A 173 17.64 -10.01 -4.11
N VAL A 174 17.40 -9.50 -2.92
CA VAL A 174 16.32 -8.53 -2.67
C VAL A 174 16.89 -7.14 -2.49
N ALA A 175 16.20 -6.14 -3.03
CA ALA A 175 16.48 -4.72 -2.83
C ALA A 175 15.28 -4.02 -2.23
N ILE A 176 15.50 -3.14 -1.25
CA ILE A 176 14.47 -2.29 -0.63
C ILE A 176 14.51 -0.90 -1.24
N VAL A 177 13.33 -0.34 -1.52
CA VAL A 177 13.14 1.03 -2.02
C VAL A 177 12.29 1.86 -1.06
N ASP A 178 12.12 3.16 -1.35
CA ASP A 178 11.31 4.11 -0.57
C ASP A 178 11.72 4.24 0.91
N CYS A 179 13.03 4.19 1.18
CA CYS A 179 13.58 4.23 2.53
C CYS A 179 13.32 5.55 3.29
N ASP A 180 13.01 6.64 2.58
CA ASP A 180 12.59 7.91 3.19
C ASP A 180 11.24 7.80 3.93
N GLY A 181 10.43 6.78 3.60
CA GLY A 181 9.21 6.43 4.32
C GLY A 181 9.41 5.74 5.68
N PHE A 182 10.62 5.30 6.03
CA PHE A 182 10.90 4.52 7.23
C PHE A 182 10.80 5.35 8.52
N SER A 183 10.63 4.67 9.65
CA SER A 183 10.81 5.23 10.99
C SER A 183 12.28 5.19 11.35
N ILE A 184 12.95 6.35 11.34
CA ILE A 184 14.39 6.49 11.43
C ILE A 184 14.82 6.89 12.84
N LYS A 185 15.77 6.16 13.41
CA LYS A 185 16.44 6.52 14.66
C LYS A 185 17.39 7.68 14.39
N GLY A 186 17.20 8.81 15.08
CA GLY A 186 18.18 9.86 15.20
C GLY A 186 18.93 9.77 16.55
N ASP A 187 19.78 10.77 16.87
CA ASP A 187 20.56 10.77 18.10
C ASP A 187 19.68 10.85 19.36
N ARG A 188 18.72 11.77 19.38
CA ARG A 188 17.81 12.01 20.52
C ARG A 188 16.34 11.80 20.18
N ASN A 189 15.99 11.74 18.90
CA ASN A 189 14.64 11.69 18.40
C ASN A 189 14.46 10.51 17.47
N ARG A 190 13.22 10.11 17.25
CA ARG A 190 12.81 9.26 16.14
C ARG A 190 12.08 10.10 15.10
N TYR A 191 12.39 9.91 13.84
CA TYR A 191 11.67 10.48 12.71
C TYR A 191 10.68 9.43 12.21
N PRO A 192 9.37 9.63 12.40
CA PRO A 192 8.38 8.58 12.18
C PRO A 192 8.18 8.25 10.69
N ALA A 193 7.53 7.10 10.43
CA ALA A 193 6.93 6.78 9.15
C ALA A 193 5.62 7.57 8.97
N GLU A 194 5.24 7.82 7.71
CA GLU A 194 4.01 8.56 7.40
C GLU A 194 2.86 7.64 6.95
N PHE A 195 3.17 6.42 6.52
CA PHE A 195 2.22 5.50 5.90
C PHE A 195 2.42 4.06 6.38
N VAL A 196 1.32 3.31 6.39
CA VAL A 196 1.28 1.86 6.60
C VAL A 196 0.13 1.27 5.76
N SER A 197 0.31 0.06 5.24
CA SER A 197 -0.68 -0.61 4.38
C SER A 197 -1.56 -1.55 5.18
N ASP A 198 -2.90 -1.43 5.02
CA ASP A 198 -3.93 -2.09 5.83
C ASP A 198 -3.77 -3.61 5.97
N GLU A 199 -3.39 -4.31 4.91
CA GLU A 199 -3.21 -5.78 4.93
C GLU A 199 -1.96 -6.24 5.68
N TYR A 200 -1.11 -5.32 6.13
CA TYR A 200 0.15 -5.59 6.82
C TYR A 200 0.20 -4.99 8.22
N ILE A 201 -0.88 -4.34 8.70
CA ILE A 201 -0.95 -3.79 10.05
C ILE A 201 -1.15 -4.92 11.06
N TYR A 202 -0.32 -4.97 12.10
CA TYR A 202 -0.50 -5.94 13.17
C TYR A 202 -1.77 -5.62 13.99
N PRO A 203 -2.45 -6.66 14.55
CA PRO A 203 -3.77 -6.47 15.16
C PRO A 203 -3.80 -5.37 16.23
N GLU A 204 -2.80 -5.35 17.11
CA GLU A 204 -2.70 -4.38 18.23
C GLU A 204 -2.36 -2.96 17.74
N GLY A 205 -1.80 -2.85 16.53
CA GLY A 205 -1.44 -1.57 15.90
C GLY A 205 -2.58 -0.88 15.16
N MET A 206 -3.73 -1.54 14.96
CA MET A 206 -4.84 -0.97 14.18
C MET A 206 -5.46 0.28 14.81
N SER A 207 -5.28 0.47 16.11
CA SER A 207 -5.70 1.68 16.84
C SER A 207 -4.60 2.75 16.95
N LEU A 208 -3.39 2.47 16.47
CA LEU A 208 -2.25 3.39 16.54
C LEU A 208 -2.13 4.22 15.26
N SER A 209 -1.57 5.42 15.39
CA SER A 209 -1.06 6.13 14.23
C SER A 209 0.22 5.45 13.72
N CYS A 210 0.55 5.59 12.43
CA CYS A 210 1.79 5.02 11.89
C CYS A 210 3.05 5.64 12.54
N GLU A 211 2.93 6.84 13.12
CA GLU A 211 4.00 7.52 13.86
C GLU A 211 4.36 6.80 15.17
N ASP A 212 3.39 6.13 15.80
CA ASP A 212 3.55 5.38 17.04
C ASP A 212 3.96 3.92 16.82
N MET A 213 3.96 3.46 15.57
CA MET A 213 4.35 2.10 15.23
C MET A 213 5.88 1.93 15.29
N GLY A 214 6.29 0.72 15.67
CA GLY A 214 7.71 0.37 15.84
C GLY A 214 8.03 -1.03 15.31
N GLU A 215 9.00 -1.68 15.95
CA GLU A 215 9.52 -3.00 15.56
C GLU A 215 8.45 -4.08 15.44
N GLU A 216 7.40 -4.03 16.29
CA GLU A 216 6.31 -5.02 16.28
C GLU A 216 5.52 -5.00 14.96
N GLN A 217 5.38 -3.81 14.32
CA GLN A 217 4.79 -3.68 13.00
C GLN A 217 5.60 -4.43 11.94
N ASP A 218 6.92 -4.23 11.95
CA ASP A 218 7.81 -4.92 11.00
C ASP A 218 7.86 -6.44 11.24
N LYS A 219 7.85 -6.89 12.50
CA LYS A 219 7.81 -8.32 12.85
C LYS A 219 6.58 -9.01 12.28
N PHE A 220 5.42 -8.37 12.39
CA PHE A 220 4.17 -8.89 11.83
C PHE A 220 4.19 -8.89 10.29
N ALA A 221 4.51 -7.74 9.68
CA ALA A 221 4.55 -7.61 8.23
C ALA A 221 5.58 -8.56 7.59
N LEU A 222 6.76 -8.74 8.21
CA LEU A 222 7.77 -9.70 7.79
C LEU A 222 7.24 -11.13 7.81
N ALA A 223 6.55 -11.53 8.88
CA ALA A 223 5.95 -12.86 8.98
C ALA A 223 4.89 -13.09 7.89
N VAL A 224 4.04 -12.08 7.59
CA VAL A 224 3.07 -12.13 6.48
C VAL A 224 3.79 -12.36 5.15
N MET A 225 4.88 -11.64 4.89
CA MET A 225 5.64 -11.78 3.65
C MET A 225 6.34 -13.14 3.53
N ILE A 226 6.96 -13.63 4.60
CA ILE A 226 7.58 -14.97 4.64
C ILE A 226 6.50 -16.03 4.40
N PHE A 227 5.36 -15.93 5.05
CA PHE A 227 4.24 -16.87 4.85
C PHE A 227 3.79 -16.88 3.38
N LYS A 228 3.57 -15.72 2.76
CA LYS A 228 3.18 -15.60 1.35
C LYS A 228 4.22 -16.23 0.42
N LEU A 229 5.51 -15.98 0.65
CA LEU A 229 6.60 -16.57 -0.14
C LEU A 229 6.62 -18.09 -0.03
N LEU A 230 6.49 -18.63 1.18
CA LEU A 230 6.51 -20.07 1.43
C LEU A 230 5.20 -20.76 1.03
N ASN A 231 4.06 -20.06 1.06
CA ASN A 231 2.72 -20.62 0.86
C ASN A 231 2.03 -20.13 -0.43
N ASN A 232 2.77 -20.10 -1.55
CA ASN A 232 2.25 -19.81 -2.89
C ASN A 232 1.51 -18.46 -3.04
N GLY A 233 1.91 -17.44 -2.30
CA GLY A 233 1.30 -16.11 -2.34
C GLY A 233 0.01 -15.98 -1.51
N ILE A 234 -0.40 -17.05 -0.83
CA ILE A 234 -1.59 -17.04 0.05
C ILE A 234 -1.30 -16.17 1.27
N HIS A 235 -2.18 -15.22 1.57
CA HIS A 235 -2.08 -14.41 2.77
C HIS A 235 -2.42 -15.25 4.02
N PRO A 236 -1.71 -15.10 5.17
CA PRO A 236 -1.96 -15.92 6.37
C PRO A 236 -3.36 -15.78 6.96
N PHE A 237 -4.05 -14.70 6.65
CA PHE A 237 -5.45 -14.49 7.04
C PHE A 237 -6.45 -14.74 5.90
N SER A 238 -6.02 -15.37 4.78
CA SER A 238 -6.92 -15.85 3.73
C SER A 238 -7.55 -17.17 4.15
N GLY A 239 -8.82 -17.37 3.77
CA GLY A 239 -9.54 -18.61 4.06
C GLY A 239 -11.02 -18.48 3.70
N ALA A 240 -11.80 -19.51 4.01
CA ALA A 240 -13.24 -19.51 3.86
C ALA A 240 -13.91 -19.65 5.23
N PRO A 241 -15.05 -18.98 5.49
CA PRO A 241 -15.77 -19.16 6.74
C PRO A 241 -16.26 -20.60 6.88
N LYS A 242 -16.24 -21.14 8.10
CA LYS A 242 -16.78 -22.48 8.40
C LYS A 242 -18.31 -22.49 8.38
N ASP A 243 -18.93 -21.39 8.79
CA ASP A 243 -20.36 -21.19 8.63
C ASP A 243 -20.64 -20.68 7.22
N VAL A 244 -21.39 -21.44 6.44
CA VAL A 244 -21.76 -21.13 5.05
C VAL A 244 -22.65 -19.88 4.93
N ASN A 245 -23.30 -19.47 6.01
CA ASN A 245 -24.14 -18.27 6.07
C ASN A 245 -23.36 -17.03 6.58
N ALA A 246 -22.11 -17.21 7.03
CA ALA A 246 -21.31 -16.09 7.50
C ALA A 246 -20.85 -15.21 6.34
N GLU A 247 -20.87 -13.90 6.56
CA GLU A 247 -20.35 -12.93 5.60
C GLU A 247 -18.81 -13.08 5.44
N MET A 248 -18.34 -12.87 4.22
CA MET A 248 -16.90 -12.88 3.93
C MET A 248 -16.25 -11.62 4.48
N LEU A 249 -15.46 -11.79 5.53
CA LEU A 249 -14.70 -10.70 6.15
C LEU A 249 -13.52 -10.27 5.23
N THR A 250 -13.16 -9.00 5.31
CA THR A 250 -11.93 -8.48 4.67
C THR A 250 -10.68 -9.07 5.34
N ILE A 251 -9.54 -9.02 4.68
CA ILE A 251 -8.26 -9.45 5.28
C ILE A 251 -7.97 -8.65 6.55
N GLN A 252 -8.18 -7.33 6.51
CA GLN A 252 -7.97 -6.43 7.64
C GLN A 252 -8.82 -6.85 8.85
N THR A 253 -10.13 -7.08 8.67
CA THR A 253 -11.02 -7.54 9.74
C THR A 253 -10.58 -8.88 10.33
N ARG A 254 -10.10 -9.80 9.48
CA ARG A 254 -9.58 -11.10 9.93
C ARG A 254 -8.29 -10.96 10.73
N ILE A 255 -7.41 -10.04 10.35
CA ILE A 255 -6.21 -9.70 11.13
C ILE A 255 -6.63 -9.18 12.50
N GLU A 256 -7.53 -8.20 12.55
CA GLU A 256 -8.04 -7.60 13.79
C GLU A 256 -8.63 -8.63 14.74
N GLN A 257 -9.35 -9.61 14.19
CA GLN A 257 -10.00 -10.69 14.95
C GLN A 257 -9.11 -11.92 15.16
N TYR A 258 -7.84 -11.91 14.72
CA TYR A 258 -6.90 -13.05 14.81
C TYR A 258 -7.40 -14.34 14.16
N HIS A 259 -8.15 -14.24 13.05
CA HIS A 259 -8.63 -15.42 12.32
C HIS A 259 -7.50 -16.06 11.47
N TYR A 260 -6.53 -16.68 12.14
CA TYR A 260 -5.40 -17.36 11.53
C TYR A 260 -5.69 -18.85 11.34
N ALA A 261 -5.95 -19.28 10.10
CA ALA A 261 -6.42 -20.63 9.79
C ALA A 261 -5.31 -21.67 9.52
N TYR A 262 -4.03 -21.29 9.63
CA TYR A 262 -2.87 -22.13 9.24
C TYR A 262 -1.99 -22.52 10.44
N GLY A 263 -2.49 -22.36 11.65
CA GLY A 263 -1.79 -22.66 12.88
C GLY A 263 -1.64 -24.15 13.16
N LEU A 264 -0.97 -24.47 14.28
CA LEU A 264 -0.85 -25.83 14.78
C LEU A 264 -2.19 -26.43 15.17
N TRP A 265 -3.15 -25.58 15.50
CA TRP A 265 -4.51 -25.95 15.84
C TRP A 265 -5.50 -25.39 14.83
N PRO A 266 -6.58 -26.15 14.51
CA PRO A 266 -7.61 -25.66 13.60
C PRO A 266 -8.25 -24.37 14.11
N ASP A 267 -8.31 -23.34 13.27
CA ASP A 267 -9.04 -22.11 13.58
C ASP A 267 -10.53 -22.40 13.79
N LYS A 268 -11.16 -21.70 14.75
CA LYS A 268 -12.56 -21.89 15.10
C LYS A 268 -13.51 -21.45 13.98
N TYR A 269 -13.17 -20.38 13.26
CA TYR A 269 -14.08 -19.65 12.38
C TYR A 269 -13.83 -19.88 10.90
N GLN A 270 -12.60 -20.28 10.52
CA GLN A 270 -12.20 -20.36 9.13
C GLN A 270 -11.54 -21.69 8.75
N TYR A 271 -11.78 -22.10 7.50
CA TYR A 271 -10.96 -23.10 6.82
C TYR A 271 -9.78 -22.43 6.13
N PRO A 272 -8.60 -23.06 6.09
CA PRO A 272 -7.48 -22.58 5.29
C PRO A 272 -7.82 -22.63 3.80
N HIS A 273 -7.12 -21.79 3.01
CA HIS A 273 -7.25 -21.78 1.57
C HIS A 273 -6.97 -23.19 0.96
N PRO A 274 -7.79 -23.71 0.02
CA PRO A 274 -7.70 -25.09 -0.45
C PRO A 274 -6.39 -25.47 -1.15
N TYR A 275 -5.64 -24.49 -1.68
CA TYR A 275 -4.35 -24.69 -2.34
C TYR A 275 -3.14 -24.30 -1.48
N THR A 276 -3.29 -24.30 -0.17
CA THR A 276 -2.20 -24.09 0.79
C THR A 276 -1.29 -25.32 0.90
N ILE A 277 -0.01 -25.07 1.20
CA ILE A 277 0.97 -26.13 1.51
C ILE A 277 1.45 -26.10 2.96
N HIS A 278 0.82 -25.30 3.83
CA HIS A 278 1.27 -25.12 5.21
C HIS A 278 1.41 -26.44 5.98
N GLU A 279 0.56 -27.43 5.74
CA GLU A 279 0.63 -28.76 6.38
C GLU A 279 1.95 -29.51 6.10
N TYR A 280 2.65 -29.11 5.02
CA TYR A 280 3.95 -29.65 4.62
C TYR A 280 5.13 -28.85 5.19
N PHE A 281 4.89 -27.81 5.96
CA PHE A 281 5.95 -27.08 6.64
C PHE A 281 6.52 -27.91 7.80
N SER A 282 7.76 -27.61 8.21
CA SER A 282 8.32 -28.19 9.42
C SER A 282 7.53 -27.72 10.65
N LYS A 283 7.53 -28.52 11.72
CA LYS A 283 6.89 -28.13 12.97
C LYS A 283 7.45 -26.80 13.48
N GLU A 284 8.77 -26.64 13.42
CA GLU A 284 9.44 -25.40 13.81
C GLU A 284 8.96 -24.19 12.98
N THR A 285 8.80 -24.34 11.64
CA THR A 285 8.25 -23.26 10.80
C THR A 285 6.82 -22.91 11.18
N LEU A 286 5.99 -23.91 11.49
CA LEU A 286 4.62 -23.68 11.96
C LEU A 286 4.59 -22.96 13.31
N GLU A 287 5.49 -23.32 14.25
CA GLU A 287 5.63 -22.65 15.54
C GLU A 287 6.05 -21.17 15.39
N PHE A 288 6.91 -20.86 14.43
CA PHE A 288 7.26 -19.48 14.10
C PHE A 288 6.04 -18.67 13.63
N PHE A 289 5.23 -19.24 12.74
CA PHE A 289 4.00 -18.58 12.28
C PHE A 289 2.94 -18.50 13.37
N GLU A 290 2.82 -19.52 14.22
CA GLU A 290 1.93 -19.49 15.39
C GLU A 290 2.28 -18.32 16.31
N ARG A 291 3.56 -18.14 16.65
CA ARG A 291 4.04 -16.99 17.44
C ARG A 291 3.76 -15.66 16.74
N ALA A 292 3.84 -15.62 15.43
CA ALA A 292 3.66 -14.37 14.66
C ALA A 292 2.20 -13.91 14.61
N PHE A 293 1.22 -14.85 14.55
CA PHE A 293 -0.16 -14.55 14.19
C PHE A 293 -1.18 -14.85 15.29
N THR A 294 -0.78 -15.49 16.40
CA THR A 294 -1.68 -15.80 17.50
C THR A 294 -1.61 -14.74 18.59
N LYS A 295 -2.78 -14.39 19.13
CA LYS A 295 -2.94 -13.39 20.18
C LYS A 295 -2.12 -13.74 21.43
N GLY A 296 -1.40 -12.76 21.96
CA GLY A 296 -0.63 -12.89 23.20
C GLY A 296 0.70 -13.63 23.07
N CYS A 297 1.08 -14.07 21.86
CA CYS A 297 2.39 -14.64 21.61
C CYS A 297 3.44 -13.54 21.30
N GLN A 298 4.69 -13.77 21.70
CA GLN A 298 5.80 -12.91 21.33
C GLN A 298 6.21 -13.22 19.88
N ARG A 299 6.07 -12.25 19.00
CA ARG A 299 6.43 -12.39 17.58
C ARG A 299 7.93 -12.66 17.41
N PRO A 300 8.30 -13.57 16.51
CA PRO A 300 9.71 -13.77 16.17
C PRO A 300 10.33 -12.48 15.62
N SER A 301 11.52 -12.17 16.07
CA SER A 301 12.32 -11.08 15.51
C SER A 301 12.79 -11.40 14.09
N ALA A 302 13.21 -10.37 13.35
CA ALA A 302 13.80 -10.57 12.02
C ALA A 302 15.08 -11.42 12.06
N ALA A 303 15.87 -11.33 13.13
CA ALA A 303 17.06 -12.15 13.33
C ALA A 303 16.72 -13.63 13.58
N GLU A 304 15.67 -13.93 14.37
CA GLU A 304 15.18 -15.30 14.55
C GLU A 304 14.69 -15.88 13.21
N TRP A 305 13.93 -15.09 12.41
CA TRP A 305 13.53 -15.51 11.07
C TRP A 305 14.70 -15.76 10.14
N GLN A 306 15.71 -14.88 10.16
CA GLN A 306 16.94 -15.06 9.37
C GLN A 306 17.62 -16.37 9.70
N GLU A 307 17.84 -16.67 10.99
CA GLU A 307 18.46 -17.92 11.43
C GLU A 307 17.63 -19.15 11.05
N HIS A 308 16.32 -19.09 11.29
CA HIS A 308 15.40 -20.18 10.94
C HIS A 308 15.40 -20.47 9.43
N LEU A 309 15.27 -19.44 8.59
CA LEU A 309 15.28 -19.60 7.13
C LEU A 309 16.63 -20.07 6.59
N TRP A 310 17.72 -19.68 7.22
CA TRP A 310 19.04 -20.22 6.91
C TRP A 310 19.09 -21.72 7.13
N LYS A 311 18.67 -22.20 8.30
CA LYS A 311 18.57 -23.65 8.60
C LYS A 311 17.64 -24.37 7.63
N LEU A 312 16.50 -23.76 7.33
CA LEU A 312 15.51 -24.32 6.42
C LEU A 312 16.08 -24.52 5.01
N MET A 313 16.81 -23.53 4.46
CA MET A 313 17.44 -23.64 3.13
C MET A 313 18.40 -24.83 3.03
N HIS A 314 19.20 -25.08 4.08
CA HIS A 314 20.16 -26.19 4.10
C HIS A 314 19.49 -27.55 4.35
N GLY A 315 18.25 -27.57 4.88
CA GLY A 315 17.47 -28.78 5.13
C GLY A 315 16.53 -29.18 3.97
N LEU A 316 16.47 -28.40 2.90
CA LEU A 316 15.57 -28.69 1.78
C LEU A 316 15.94 -29.97 1.04
N LYS A 317 14.94 -30.80 0.77
CA LYS A 317 15.08 -32.05 0.00
C LYS A 317 14.54 -31.85 -1.39
N GLN A 318 15.29 -32.33 -2.39
CA GLN A 318 14.88 -32.27 -3.79
C GLN A 318 13.72 -33.24 -4.04
N CYS A 319 12.68 -32.78 -4.71
CA CYS A 319 11.56 -33.62 -5.13
C CYS A 319 11.96 -34.52 -6.31
N LYS A 320 11.65 -35.82 -6.21
CA LYS A 320 11.95 -36.80 -7.29
C LYS A 320 11.06 -36.62 -8.51
N ALA A 321 9.84 -36.11 -8.34
CA ALA A 321 8.85 -35.97 -9.40
C ALA A 321 9.01 -34.67 -10.22
N ASN A 322 9.52 -33.60 -9.62
CA ASN A 322 9.65 -32.30 -10.29
C ASN A 322 10.92 -31.56 -9.81
N PRO A 323 11.86 -31.24 -10.70
CA PRO A 323 13.13 -30.59 -10.36
C PRO A 323 12.96 -29.15 -9.85
N ASN A 324 11.82 -28.52 -10.05
CA ASN A 324 11.53 -27.18 -9.51
C ASN A 324 10.97 -27.20 -8.07
N HIS A 325 10.68 -28.39 -7.56
CA HIS A 325 10.12 -28.57 -6.23
C HIS A 325 11.19 -29.00 -5.23
N VAL A 326 11.10 -28.46 -4.04
CA VAL A 326 11.79 -28.91 -2.86
C VAL A 326 10.80 -29.01 -1.71
N TYR A 327 11.11 -29.76 -0.67
CA TYR A 327 10.23 -29.94 0.48
C TYR A 327 11.01 -30.01 1.80
N PHE A 328 10.31 -29.78 2.92
CA PHE A 328 10.89 -29.55 4.22
C PHE A 328 10.81 -30.76 5.17
N THR A 329 9.87 -31.66 4.94
CA THR A 329 9.50 -32.70 5.93
C THR A 329 9.38 -34.08 5.32
N SER A 330 9.23 -35.09 6.19
CA SER A 330 8.91 -36.47 5.80
C SER A 330 7.51 -36.66 5.20
N LYS A 331 6.62 -35.65 5.32
CA LYS A 331 5.27 -35.69 4.70
C LYS A 331 5.29 -35.64 3.17
N GLY A 332 6.45 -35.36 2.58
CA GLY A 332 6.60 -35.32 1.11
C GLY A 332 6.47 -33.89 0.54
N CYS A 333 6.27 -33.82 -0.78
CA CYS A 333 6.25 -32.56 -1.52
C CYS A 333 4.86 -31.95 -1.57
N GLY A 334 4.64 -30.86 -0.82
CA GLY A 334 3.38 -30.13 -0.80
C GLY A 334 3.02 -29.51 -2.15
N LEU A 335 4.01 -29.14 -2.98
CA LEU A 335 3.76 -28.59 -4.32
C LEU A 335 3.18 -29.66 -5.25
N CYS A 336 3.69 -30.88 -5.23
CA CYS A 336 3.10 -31.99 -5.99
C CYS A 336 1.66 -32.26 -5.52
N SER A 337 1.41 -32.26 -4.21
CA SER A 337 0.06 -32.45 -3.66
C SER A 337 -0.94 -31.42 -4.18
N ILE A 338 -0.54 -30.16 -4.29
CA ILE A 338 -1.39 -29.11 -4.87
C ILE A 338 -1.60 -29.30 -6.37
N GLU A 339 -0.56 -29.66 -7.13
CA GLU A 339 -0.67 -29.89 -8.56
C GLU A 339 -1.61 -31.06 -8.86
N ASP A 340 -1.55 -32.13 -8.08
CA ASP A 340 -2.46 -33.27 -8.14
C ASP A 340 -3.91 -32.87 -7.81
N LYS A 341 -4.11 -32.08 -6.76
CA LYS A 341 -5.42 -31.56 -6.37
C LYS A 341 -6.00 -30.70 -7.48
N PHE A 342 -5.24 -29.75 -8.00
CA PHE A 342 -5.67 -28.87 -9.08
C PHE A 342 -6.04 -29.66 -10.35
N SER A 343 -5.26 -30.68 -10.68
CA SER A 343 -5.54 -31.57 -11.85
C SER A 343 -6.84 -32.36 -11.65
N LYS A 344 -7.11 -32.86 -10.44
CA LYS A 344 -8.37 -33.54 -10.09
C LYS A 344 -9.57 -32.60 -10.18
N ASP A 345 -9.44 -31.40 -9.64
CA ASP A 345 -10.49 -30.37 -9.68
C ASP A 345 -10.83 -29.98 -11.12
N LEU A 346 -9.82 -29.75 -11.96
CA LEU A 346 -10.02 -29.50 -13.39
C LEU A 346 -10.69 -30.70 -14.11
N SER A 347 -10.31 -31.93 -13.78
CA SER A 347 -10.90 -33.14 -14.39
C SER A 347 -12.36 -33.33 -13.95
N SER A 348 -12.71 -33.00 -12.72
CA SER A 348 -14.07 -33.04 -12.22
C SER A 348 -14.97 -32.00 -12.90
N ILE A 349 -14.47 -30.79 -13.08
CA ILE A 349 -15.16 -29.73 -13.83
C ILE A 349 -15.41 -30.13 -15.30
N ARG A 350 -14.43 -30.77 -15.94
CA ARG A 350 -14.56 -31.28 -17.33
C ARG A 350 -15.54 -32.44 -17.45
N ARG A 351 -15.68 -33.29 -16.41
CA ARG A 351 -16.62 -34.44 -16.39
C ARG A 351 -18.06 -34.03 -16.11
N GLN A 352 -18.30 -32.91 -15.42
CA GLN A 352 -19.63 -32.34 -15.31
C GLN A 352 -20.06 -31.91 -16.72
N LYS A 353 -21.07 -32.56 -17.32
CA LYS A 353 -21.72 -32.10 -18.55
C LYS A 353 -22.16 -30.66 -18.33
N LEU A 354 -21.38 -29.73 -18.84
CA LEU A 354 -21.71 -28.31 -18.80
C LEU A 354 -22.96 -28.11 -19.62
N THR A 355 -24.04 -27.60 -19.03
CA THR A 355 -25.19 -27.15 -19.81
C THR A 355 -24.73 -26.04 -20.77
N PRO A 356 -25.39 -25.87 -21.95
CA PRO A 356 -25.03 -24.82 -22.90
C PRO A 356 -24.90 -23.43 -22.27
N GLU A 357 -25.70 -23.14 -21.24
CA GLU A 357 -25.65 -21.89 -20.47
C GLU A 357 -24.39 -21.77 -19.59
N LYS A 358 -23.95 -22.87 -18.96
CA LYS A 358 -22.69 -22.89 -18.19
C LYS A 358 -21.47 -22.80 -19.10
N ILE A 359 -21.51 -23.42 -20.29
CA ILE A 359 -20.46 -23.30 -21.31
C ILE A 359 -20.35 -21.87 -21.78
N ARG A 360 -21.49 -21.20 -22.06
CA ARG A 360 -21.55 -19.77 -22.43
C ARG A 360 -20.97 -18.87 -21.33
N GLY A 361 -21.29 -19.13 -20.06
CA GLY A 361 -20.71 -18.40 -18.91
C GLY A 361 -19.19 -18.58 -18.78
N ILE A 362 -18.66 -19.78 -19.08
CA ILE A 362 -17.22 -20.08 -19.04
C ILE A 362 -16.50 -19.49 -20.25
N GLU A 363 -17.09 -19.53 -21.44
CA GLU A 363 -16.55 -18.89 -22.64
C GLU A 363 -16.53 -17.36 -22.46
N ILE A 364 -17.59 -16.76 -21.95
CA ILE A 364 -17.65 -15.35 -21.61
C ILE A 364 -16.56 -15.01 -20.59
N SER A 365 -16.33 -15.84 -19.55
CA SER A 365 -15.27 -15.60 -18.58
C SER A 365 -13.83 -15.82 -19.11
N ARG A 366 -13.66 -16.61 -20.19
CA ARG A 366 -12.35 -16.82 -20.84
C ARG A 366 -12.03 -15.81 -21.93
N LEU A 367 -13.05 -15.29 -22.59
CA LEU A 367 -12.92 -14.19 -23.56
C LEU A 367 -12.80 -12.81 -22.88
N ALA A 368 -12.83 -12.80 -21.56
CA ALA A 368 -13.05 -11.61 -20.75
C ALA A 368 -11.83 -10.87 -20.18
N PRO A 369 -10.54 -11.19 -20.35
CA PRO A 369 -9.53 -10.23 -19.86
C PRO A 369 -9.59 -8.92 -20.66
N GLU A 370 -9.72 -8.95 -21.98
CA GLU A 370 -9.78 -7.73 -22.79
C GLU A 370 -11.14 -7.04 -22.69
N LYS A 371 -12.25 -7.77 -22.79
CA LYS A 371 -13.58 -7.17 -22.65
C LYS A 371 -13.91 -6.67 -21.24
N VAL A 372 -13.46 -7.36 -20.20
CA VAL A 372 -13.59 -6.89 -18.80
C VAL A 372 -12.71 -5.68 -18.55
N GLN A 373 -11.56 -5.59 -19.22
CA GLN A 373 -10.71 -4.41 -19.19
C GLN A 373 -11.40 -3.26 -19.93
N GLU A 374 -11.91 -3.48 -21.14
CA GLU A 374 -12.67 -2.48 -21.89
C GLU A 374 -13.97 -2.06 -21.18
N GLU A 375 -14.72 -2.99 -20.58
CA GLU A 375 -15.91 -2.65 -19.78
C GLU A 375 -15.56 -1.90 -18.50
N LYS A 376 -14.44 -2.23 -17.83
CA LYS A 376 -13.95 -1.46 -16.69
C LYS A 376 -13.47 -0.07 -17.09
N GLU A 377 -12.79 0.06 -18.22
CA GLU A 377 -12.34 1.35 -18.74
C GLU A 377 -13.53 2.20 -19.23
N GLN A 378 -14.53 1.59 -19.90
CA GLN A 378 -15.78 2.26 -20.28
C GLN A 378 -16.59 2.67 -19.07
N LYS A 379 -16.71 1.81 -18.06
CA LYS A 379 -17.38 2.14 -16.80
C LYS A 379 -16.66 3.25 -16.04
N HIS A 380 -15.32 3.20 -15.98
CA HIS A 380 -14.51 4.25 -15.36
C HIS A 380 -14.61 5.58 -16.14
N ALA A 381 -14.59 5.54 -17.48
CA ALA A 381 -14.81 6.72 -18.31
C ALA A 381 -16.24 7.27 -18.14
N HIS A 382 -17.25 6.40 -18.03
CA HIS A 382 -18.63 6.79 -17.73
C HIS A 382 -18.75 7.44 -16.34
N ASP A 383 -18.13 6.85 -15.32
CA ASP A 383 -18.13 7.38 -13.95
C ASP A 383 -17.45 8.76 -13.88
N ILE A 384 -16.32 8.95 -14.59
CA ILE A 384 -15.65 10.26 -14.71
C ILE A 384 -16.55 11.28 -15.43
N LYS A 385 -17.24 10.86 -16.50
CA LYS A 385 -18.16 11.73 -17.23
C LYS A 385 -19.34 12.15 -16.34
N MET A 386 -19.90 11.22 -15.60
CA MET A 386 -20.99 11.50 -14.64
C MET A 386 -20.54 12.39 -13.48
N GLN A 387 -19.33 12.20 -12.96
CA GLN A 387 -18.73 13.10 -11.97
C GLN A 387 -18.56 14.53 -12.49
N ARG A 388 -18.12 14.71 -13.75
CA ARG A 388 -17.99 16.04 -14.39
C ARG A 388 -19.35 16.70 -14.58
N ILE A 389 -20.39 15.94 -15.02
CA ILE A 389 -21.76 16.45 -15.16
C ILE A 389 -22.32 16.86 -13.81
N PHE A 390 -22.08 16.07 -12.75
CA PHE A 390 -22.49 16.38 -11.40
C PHE A 390 -21.84 17.66 -10.87
N LEU A 391 -20.51 17.78 -11.02
CA LEU A 391 -19.77 18.99 -10.63
C LEU A 391 -20.23 20.23 -11.41
N ALA A 392 -20.50 20.10 -12.70
CA ALA A 392 -21.05 21.18 -13.52
C ALA A 392 -22.47 21.58 -13.07
N ALA A 393 -23.31 20.61 -12.73
CA ALA A 393 -24.66 20.87 -12.21
C ALA A 393 -24.62 21.55 -10.84
N VAL A 394 -23.75 21.11 -9.93
CA VAL A 394 -23.55 21.74 -8.61
C VAL A 394 -23.03 23.17 -8.78
N SER A 395 -22.05 23.38 -9.66
CA SER A 395 -21.50 24.70 -9.94
C SER A 395 -22.56 25.63 -10.56
N GLY A 396 -23.35 25.13 -11.52
CA GLY A 396 -24.47 25.86 -12.11
C GLY A 396 -25.53 26.23 -11.08
N TYR A 397 -25.84 25.32 -10.17
CA TYR A 397 -26.78 25.57 -9.06
C TYR A 397 -26.27 26.65 -8.10
N MET A 398 -24.98 26.63 -7.78
CA MET A 398 -24.31 27.63 -6.95
C MET A 398 -24.34 29.03 -7.60
N ILE A 399 -24.08 29.12 -8.92
CA ILE A 399 -24.14 30.37 -9.69
C ILE A 399 -25.58 30.88 -9.73
N PHE A 400 -26.55 29.99 -9.95
CA PHE A 400 -28.01 30.35 -9.96
C PHE A 400 -28.43 30.92 -8.60
N PHE A 401 -28.03 30.30 -7.48
CA PHE A 401 -28.34 30.82 -6.15
C PHE A 401 -27.64 32.13 -5.85
N ALA A 402 -26.41 32.32 -6.26
CA ALA A 402 -25.67 33.58 -6.11
C ALA A 402 -26.37 34.70 -6.90
N ALA A 403 -26.86 34.42 -8.11
CA ALA A 403 -27.63 35.35 -8.92
C ALA A 403 -29.01 35.66 -8.30
N LEU A 404 -29.70 34.64 -7.77
CA LEU A 404 -31.00 34.79 -7.09
C LEU A 404 -30.85 35.65 -5.82
N PHE A 405 -29.80 35.43 -5.02
CA PHE A 405 -29.50 36.25 -3.85
C PHE A 405 -29.23 37.72 -4.23
N LYS A 406 -28.51 37.97 -5.32
CA LYS A 406 -28.27 39.30 -5.83
C LYS A 406 -29.51 40.01 -6.32
N MET A 407 -30.49 39.26 -6.90
CA MET A 407 -31.80 39.76 -7.29
C MET A 407 -32.72 40.06 -6.08
N LEU A 408 -32.50 39.34 -4.96
CA LEU A 408 -33.29 39.54 -3.72
C LEU A 408 -32.69 40.64 -2.81
N GLU A 409 -31.52 41.19 -3.15
CA GLU A 409 -30.87 42.26 -2.39
C GLU A 409 -31.80 43.51 -2.19
N PRO A 410 -32.62 43.95 -3.16
CA PRO A 410 -33.55 45.06 -2.96
C PRO A 410 -34.69 44.74 -1.97
N ILE A 411 -34.99 43.45 -1.74
CA ILE A 411 -36.08 42.98 -0.85
C ILE A 411 -35.55 42.82 0.58
N LYS A 412 -34.26 42.92 0.79
CA LYS A 412 -33.53 42.75 2.06
C LYS A 412 -34.05 43.70 3.15
N GLN A 413 -34.40 44.93 2.81
CA GLN A 413 -34.93 45.92 3.73
C GLN A 413 -36.29 45.55 4.31
N SER A 414 -37.14 44.81 3.55
CA SER A 414 -38.46 44.37 3.99
C SER A 414 -38.48 43.11 4.82
N ILE A 415 -37.45 42.25 4.69
CA ILE A 415 -37.35 40.96 5.41
C ILE A 415 -36.63 41.08 6.75
N SER A 416 -35.86 42.13 6.97
CA SER A 416 -35.11 42.33 8.24
C SER A 416 -36.03 42.60 9.46
N GLU A 417 -37.27 42.93 9.22
CA GLU A 417 -38.28 43.17 10.29
C GLU A 417 -39.06 41.88 10.67
N GLN A 418 -38.99 40.80 9.87
CA GLN A 418 -39.67 39.54 10.19
C GLN A 418 -38.65 38.46 10.59
N GLY A 419 -38.42 38.41 11.86
CA GLY A 419 -37.68 37.46 12.73
C GLY A 419 -36.89 36.31 12.13
N ILE A 420 -35.73 36.04 12.74
CA ILE A 420 -34.74 34.94 12.56
C ILE A 420 -35.35 33.55 12.28
N GLY A 421 -36.61 33.28 12.71
CA GLY A 421 -37.29 32.01 12.55
C GLY A 421 -37.63 31.68 11.09
N LEU A 422 -37.97 32.65 10.25
CA LEU A 422 -38.35 32.41 8.83
C LEU A 422 -37.09 32.04 8.00
N GLN A 423 -35.95 32.62 8.32
CA GLN A 423 -34.68 32.34 7.66
C GLN A 423 -34.18 30.93 7.98
N PHE A 424 -34.32 30.49 9.23
CA PHE A 424 -33.99 29.12 9.63
C PHE A 424 -34.88 28.08 8.95
N SER A 425 -36.14 28.34 8.80
CA SER A 425 -37.09 27.44 8.12
C SER A 425 -36.80 27.29 6.63
N ALA A 426 -36.42 28.38 5.94
CA ALA A 426 -36.03 28.35 4.55
C ALA A 426 -34.74 27.54 4.32
N ILE A 427 -33.73 27.69 5.21
CA ILE A 427 -32.50 26.90 5.17
C ILE A 427 -32.74 25.41 5.37
N LEU A 428 -33.60 25.03 6.32
CA LEU A 428 -34.00 23.65 6.58
C LEU A 428 -34.66 22.99 5.37
N ILE A 429 -35.54 23.73 4.70
CA ILE A 429 -36.22 23.26 3.48
C ILE A 429 -35.24 23.04 2.34
N ILE A 430 -34.29 23.95 2.15
CA ILE A 430 -33.23 23.83 1.11
C ILE A 430 -32.31 22.63 1.40
N LEU A 431 -31.89 22.44 2.65
CA LEU A 431 -31.08 21.27 3.05
C LEU A 431 -31.86 19.96 2.82
N MET A 432 -33.13 19.93 3.13
CA MET A 432 -34.00 18.77 2.89
C MET A 432 -34.18 18.45 1.40
N LEU A 433 -34.25 19.46 0.55
CA LEU A 433 -34.33 19.30 -0.91
C LEU A 433 -32.99 18.81 -1.47
N ILE A 434 -31.85 19.34 -1.01
CA ILE A 434 -30.52 18.87 -1.37
C ILE A 434 -30.35 17.41 -0.94
N TYR A 435 -30.70 17.05 0.30
CA TYR A 435 -30.64 15.68 0.80
C TYR A 435 -31.48 14.71 -0.04
N LYS A 436 -32.73 15.10 -0.41
CA LYS A 436 -33.59 14.30 -1.28
C LYS A 436 -33.01 14.12 -2.67
N ALA A 437 -32.43 15.18 -3.25
CA ALA A 437 -31.74 15.12 -4.54
C ALA A 437 -30.53 14.19 -4.49
N LEU A 438 -29.65 14.33 -3.48
CA LEU A 438 -28.50 13.47 -3.28
C LEU A 438 -28.91 12.01 -3.07
N LYS A 439 -29.97 11.73 -2.31
CA LYS A 439 -30.50 10.38 -2.10
C LYS A 439 -31.08 9.77 -3.38
N LYS A 440 -31.75 10.57 -4.23
CA LYS A 440 -32.26 10.11 -5.53
C LYS A 440 -31.12 9.71 -6.48
N PHE A 441 -30.04 10.45 -6.50
CA PHE A 441 -28.87 10.19 -7.37
C PHE A 441 -27.84 9.23 -6.75
N SER A 442 -27.94 8.85 -5.46
CA SER A 442 -26.99 7.97 -4.78
C SER A 442 -26.91 6.56 -5.38
N GLY A 443 -27.94 6.12 -6.12
CA GLY A 443 -27.94 4.84 -6.84
C GLY A 443 -27.11 4.86 -8.13
N GLU A 444 -26.93 6.02 -8.74
CA GLU A 444 -26.36 6.18 -10.08
C GLU A 444 -24.91 6.68 -10.07
N ILE A 445 -24.46 7.31 -8.98
CA ILE A 445 -23.13 7.92 -8.88
C ILE A 445 -22.33 7.23 -7.77
N ALA A 446 -21.23 6.55 -8.14
CA ALA A 446 -20.38 5.79 -7.20
C ALA A 446 -19.88 6.62 -6.01
N LEU A 447 -19.58 7.91 -6.22
CA LEU A 447 -19.13 8.84 -5.18
C LEU A 447 -20.19 9.07 -4.08
N LEU A 448 -21.49 9.04 -4.42
CA LEU A 448 -22.60 9.26 -3.48
C LEU A 448 -22.99 8.00 -2.70
N LYS A 449 -22.41 6.83 -3.03
CA LYS A 449 -22.57 5.61 -2.22
C LYS A 449 -21.76 5.68 -0.93
N ASN A 450 -20.76 6.55 -0.86
CA ASN A 450 -19.99 6.76 0.36
C ASN A 450 -20.72 7.75 1.28
N LYS A 451 -21.20 7.25 2.43
CA LYS A 451 -21.93 8.04 3.44
C LYS A 451 -21.12 9.25 3.90
N MET A 452 -19.80 9.13 4.09
CA MET A 452 -18.91 10.23 4.50
C MET A 452 -18.88 11.36 3.46
N VAL A 453 -18.91 11.04 2.16
CA VAL A 453 -18.91 12.06 1.09
C VAL A 453 -20.21 12.83 1.09
N VAL A 454 -21.35 12.16 1.28
CA VAL A 454 -22.67 12.81 1.36
C VAL A 454 -22.76 13.70 2.59
N GLU A 455 -22.28 13.23 3.74
CA GLU A 455 -22.23 14.00 4.99
C GLU A 455 -21.29 15.20 4.85
N GLY A 456 -20.11 15.03 4.24
CA GLY A 456 -19.16 16.12 3.97
C GLY A 456 -19.75 17.21 3.06
N LEU A 457 -20.48 16.83 2.01
CA LEU A 457 -21.15 17.78 1.11
C LEU A 457 -22.27 18.55 1.83
N LEU A 458 -23.02 17.88 2.71
CA LEU A 458 -24.08 18.52 3.52
C LEU A 458 -23.48 19.50 4.54
N ILE A 459 -22.39 19.13 5.21
CA ILE A 459 -21.67 20.00 6.16
C ILE A 459 -21.11 21.22 5.41
N TYR A 460 -20.48 21.02 4.26
CA TYR A 460 -19.97 22.10 3.43
C TYR A 460 -21.06 23.08 2.98
N ALA A 461 -22.20 22.56 2.52
CA ALA A 461 -23.36 23.37 2.15
C ALA A 461 -23.92 24.16 3.34
N PHE A 462 -23.95 23.55 4.53
CA PHE A 462 -24.40 24.19 5.78
C PHE A 462 -23.44 25.30 6.23
N ILE A 463 -22.12 25.06 6.23
CA ILE A 463 -21.11 26.06 6.58
C ILE A 463 -21.18 27.25 5.61
N TRP A 464 -21.31 26.97 4.30
CA TRP A 464 -21.40 28.02 3.29
C TRP A 464 -22.68 28.88 3.46
N MET A 465 -23.82 28.25 3.80
CA MET A 465 -25.03 28.98 4.12
C MET A 465 -24.89 29.84 5.41
N LEU A 466 -24.23 29.32 6.43
CA LEU A 466 -23.93 30.09 7.66
C LEU A 466 -23.04 31.30 7.36
N VAL A 467 -21.99 31.13 6.58
CA VAL A 467 -21.09 32.22 6.16
C VAL A 467 -21.87 33.28 5.36
N THR A 468 -22.77 32.84 4.49
CA THR A 468 -23.63 33.77 3.71
C THR A 468 -24.64 34.50 4.60
N MET A 469 -25.21 33.84 5.61
CA MET A 469 -26.08 34.50 6.60
C MET A 469 -25.34 35.54 7.44
N VAL A 470 -24.13 35.21 7.88
CA VAL A 470 -23.28 36.16 8.65
C VAL A 470 -22.91 37.36 7.79
N ALA A 471 -22.54 37.14 6.52
CA ALA A 471 -22.22 38.20 5.58
C ALA A 471 -23.41 39.10 5.22
N LEU A 472 -24.64 38.55 5.28
CA LEU A 472 -25.87 39.29 4.96
C LEU A 472 -26.45 40.05 6.15
N ASN A 473 -26.17 39.64 7.41
CA ASN A 473 -26.86 40.18 8.60
C ASN A 473 -26.02 41.05 9.49
N ASP A 474 -24.77 41.44 9.13
CA ASP A 474 -23.87 42.26 9.99
C ASP A 474 -23.85 41.78 11.45
N LEU A 475 -23.80 40.48 11.67
CA LEU A 475 -23.64 39.95 13.03
C LEU A 475 -22.31 40.42 13.62
N PRO A 476 -22.30 40.91 14.88
CA PRO A 476 -21.10 41.46 15.48
C PRO A 476 -19.96 40.45 15.48
N ARG A 477 -18.75 40.88 15.07
CA ARG A 477 -17.52 40.08 14.92
C ARG A 477 -17.06 39.30 16.16
N ASN A 478 -17.71 39.53 17.32
CA ASN A 478 -17.32 38.93 18.59
C ASN A 478 -17.74 37.49 18.81
N LEU A 479 -18.40 36.85 17.84
CA LEU A 479 -18.82 35.45 17.96
C LEU A 479 -17.70 34.44 17.56
N PHE A 480 -16.61 34.91 16.94
CA PHE A 480 -15.49 34.07 16.54
C PHE A 480 -14.30 34.03 17.53
N GLU A 481 -14.39 34.79 18.63
CA GLU A 481 -13.36 34.79 19.69
C GLU A 481 -13.58 33.72 20.78
N LEU A 482 -14.60 32.87 20.68
CA LEU A 482 -14.97 31.88 21.70
C LEU A 482 -14.74 30.41 21.23
N ALA A 483 -13.77 30.14 20.38
CA ALA A 483 -13.29 28.77 20.15
C ALA A 483 -11.84 28.66 20.65
N PRO A 484 -11.54 27.69 21.57
CA PRO A 484 -10.19 27.50 22.09
C PRO A 484 -9.23 26.93 21.02
#